data_8429db031116968451599a56cb8b6ed2
#
_entry.id   8429db031116968451599a56cb8b6ed2
#
_cell.length_a   1.000
_cell.length_b   1.000
_cell.length_c   1.000
_cell.angle_alpha   90.00
_cell.angle_beta   90.00
_cell.angle_gamma   90.00
#
_symmetry.space_group_name_H-M   'P 1'
#
loop_
_entity.id
_entity.type
_entity.pdbx_description
1 polymer ?
#
loop_
_entity_poly.entity_id
_entity_poly.type
_entity_poly.pdbx_seq_one_letter_code
_entity_poly.pdbx_strand_id
1 'polypeptide(L)'
;MTLKKIFIFIVTLSLINLKGVWAEESKTVWAGGFVDVHMHLDGVQGKMTGQRQTNLQKKSSEAPWMPPKARKRMAMQRQTMMRQQQTPAGDNTASADHLIAMMDQYGVRKAIVMPPPQTRGRPGAYPYTALLDSVKKYPERLILGAGGGELNPMIQETNASEVNEKILDAFKAKAVEIVRSGAHVFGEMTALHTCMNPKHLYEASPPDHPLFFLLADLAAQYDIPIDLHMEAIAEDLPTPEKLLQACSQNPPALSATLPAFERLLEHNRRARIVWQHIGWDNIGQMTPPLMHQLLAKHPNLYLAIKAVPKADAARMNRIHDDNYTILPEWLELFESFPDRIVVGADEFARAENVRGGYKKPPFFDVTWQTVMNLPPKLQKQIGGENAARIYRL
;
A
#
# COMPACT_ATOMS: atom_id res chain seq x y z
N MET A 1 -3.86 -2.92 83.23
CA MET A 1 -2.82 -3.40 82.28
C MET A 1 -3.46 -4.32 81.28
N THR A 2 -3.76 -3.79 80.08
CA THR A 2 -4.40 -4.61 79.00
C THR A 2 -3.72 -4.27 77.69
N LEU A 3 -2.91 -5.19 77.21
CA LEU A 3 -2.20 -5.09 75.91
C LEU A 3 -3.23 -5.24 74.77
N LYS A 4 -3.36 -4.22 73.93
CA LYS A 4 -4.03 -4.26 72.62
C LYS A 4 -3.06 -4.86 71.62
N LYS A 5 -3.38 -6.06 71.09
CA LYS A 5 -2.71 -6.65 69.94
C LYS A 5 -3.19 -5.93 68.68
N ILE A 6 -2.24 -5.27 68.00
CA ILE A 6 -2.44 -4.70 66.66
C ILE A 6 -2.18 -5.85 65.65
N PHE A 7 -3.22 -6.27 64.91
CA PHE A 7 -3.09 -7.14 63.76
C PHE A 7 -2.75 -6.28 62.53
N ILE A 8 -1.54 -6.44 62.05
CA ILE A 8 -1.11 -5.86 60.77
C ILE A 8 -1.52 -6.88 59.67
N PHE A 9 -2.51 -6.51 58.87
CA PHE A 9 -2.84 -7.24 57.63
C PHE A 9 -1.83 -6.84 56.58
N ILE A 10 -0.88 -7.75 56.29
CA ILE A 10 -0.01 -7.62 55.11
C ILE A 10 -0.81 -8.11 53.92
N VAL A 11 -1.32 -7.16 53.10
CA VAL A 11 -1.87 -7.46 51.78
C VAL A 11 -0.68 -7.64 50.83
N THR A 12 -0.33 -8.93 50.61
CA THR A 12 0.60 -9.27 49.50
C THR A 12 -0.13 -9.05 48.19
N LEU A 13 0.13 -7.91 47.57
CA LEU A 13 -0.19 -7.71 46.15
C LEU A 13 0.68 -8.67 45.30
N SER A 14 0.08 -9.78 44.90
CA SER A 14 0.64 -10.61 43.84
C SER A 14 0.61 -9.81 42.56
N LEU A 15 1.75 -9.19 42.22
CA LEU A 15 2.04 -8.71 40.88
C LEU A 15 2.02 -9.93 39.93
N ILE A 16 0.88 -10.21 39.36
CA ILE A 16 0.77 -11.11 38.22
C ILE A 16 1.57 -10.45 37.10
N ASN A 17 2.79 -10.95 36.93
CA ASN A 17 3.64 -10.63 35.79
C ASN A 17 2.93 -11.13 34.52
N LEU A 18 2.09 -10.29 33.93
CA LEU A 18 1.63 -10.42 32.56
C LEU A 18 2.82 -10.09 31.63
N LYS A 19 3.91 -10.83 31.75
CA LYS A 19 4.77 -11.07 30.61
C LYS A 19 3.92 -11.94 29.69
N GLY A 20 3.26 -11.27 28.73
CA GLY A 20 2.59 -11.93 27.63
C GLY A 20 3.54 -12.99 27.10
N VAL A 21 3.01 -14.16 26.85
CA VAL A 21 3.64 -15.19 26.04
C VAL A 21 3.72 -14.62 24.62
N TRP A 22 4.72 -13.77 24.41
CA TRP A 22 5.24 -13.51 23.10
C TRP A 22 5.92 -14.83 22.74
N ALA A 23 5.34 -15.55 21.75
CA ALA A 23 6.07 -16.64 21.13
C ALA A 23 7.48 -16.13 20.91
N GLU A 24 8.50 -16.83 21.37
CA GLU A 24 9.88 -16.62 20.97
C GLU A 24 9.87 -16.68 19.44
N GLU A 25 9.77 -15.50 18.81
CA GLU A 25 10.00 -15.38 17.39
C GLU A 25 11.40 -15.98 17.19
N SER A 26 11.44 -17.10 16.53
CA SER A 26 12.68 -17.62 15.98
C SER A 26 13.25 -16.44 15.19
N LYS A 27 14.34 -15.84 15.69
CA LYS A 27 15.10 -14.84 14.97
C LYS A 27 15.62 -15.55 13.73
N THR A 28 14.79 -15.61 12.69
CA THR A 28 15.25 -16.04 11.38
C THR A 28 16.29 -15.03 10.96
N VAL A 29 17.54 -15.41 11.11
CA VAL A 29 18.68 -14.61 10.66
C VAL A 29 18.44 -14.39 9.17
N TRP A 30 18.28 -13.12 8.77
CA TRP A 30 18.17 -12.74 7.37
C TRP A 30 19.33 -13.36 6.57
N ALA A 31 19.03 -14.35 5.74
CA ALA A 31 20.04 -15.13 5.01
C ALA A 31 20.62 -14.39 3.78
N GLY A 32 20.26 -13.11 3.63
CA GLY A 32 20.62 -12.32 2.45
C GLY A 32 19.69 -12.56 1.26
N GLY A 33 19.66 -11.62 0.33
CA GLY A 33 18.84 -11.64 -0.87
C GLY A 33 18.01 -10.36 -1.03
N PHE A 34 17.35 -10.22 -2.16
CA PHE A 34 16.53 -9.05 -2.46
C PHE A 34 15.12 -9.18 -1.88
N VAL A 35 14.52 -8.01 -1.59
CA VAL A 35 13.17 -7.91 -1.01
C VAL A 35 12.38 -6.87 -1.76
N ASP A 36 11.21 -7.24 -2.27
CA ASP A 36 10.22 -6.31 -2.78
C ASP A 36 9.20 -6.00 -1.67
N VAL A 37 9.06 -4.73 -1.29
CA VAL A 37 8.21 -4.36 -0.15
C VAL A 37 6.78 -4.02 -0.54
N HIS A 38 6.44 -4.04 -1.86
CA HIS A 38 5.13 -3.58 -2.32
C HIS A 38 4.64 -4.32 -3.56
N MET A 39 3.82 -5.33 -3.35
CA MET A 39 3.26 -6.18 -4.40
C MET A 39 1.77 -6.44 -4.17
N HIS A 40 1.02 -6.61 -5.27
CA HIS A 40 -0.38 -7.00 -5.24
C HIS A 40 -0.60 -8.33 -5.96
N LEU A 41 -1.58 -9.11 -5.49
CA LEU A 41 -2.03 -10.31 -6.20
C LEU A 41 -3.38 -10.00 -6.88
N ASP A 42 -3.43 -10.04 -8.22
CA ASP A 42 -4.62 -9.73 -9.00
C ASP A 42 -5.33 -11.02 -9.45
N GLY A 43 -5.87 -11.73 -8.49
CA GLY A 43 -6.67 -12.93 -8.73
C GLY A 43 -8.04 -12.85 -8.06
N VAL A 44 -8.20 -11.92 -7.10
CA VAL A 44 -9.43 -11.77 -6.33
C VAL A 44 -10.32 -10.72 -6.96
N GLN A 45 -11.30 -11.15 -7.71
CA GLN A 45 -12.46 -10.30 -7.96
C GLN A 45 -13.33 -10.30 -6.69
N GLY A 46 -13.41 -9.17 -6.00
CA GLY A 46 -14.27 -9.01 -4.84
C GLY A 46 -15.70 -9.49 -5.15
N LYS A 47 -16.20 -10.45 -4.40
CA LYS A 47 -17.60 -10.86 -4.45
C LYS A 47 -18.44 -9.63 -4.08
N MET A 48 -19.07 -8.99 -5.07
CA MET A 48 -20.15 -8.06 -4.78
C MET A 48 -21.20 -8.80 -3.95
N THR A 49 -21.39 -8.39 -2.69
CA THR A 49 -22.44 -8.96 -1.83
C THR A 49 -23.78 -8.83 -2.54
N GLY A 50 -24.58 -9.91 -2.56
CA GLY A 50 -25.81 -10.06 -3.38
C GLY A 50 -26.86 -8.96 -3.24
N GLN A 51 -26.80 -8.11 -2.21
CA GLN A 51 -27.69 -6.98 -2.02
C GLN A 51 -27.47 -5.82 -3.01
N ARG A 52 -26.25 -5.63 -3.54
CA ARG A 52 -25.99 -4.61 -4.58
C ARG A 52 -26.34 -5.10 -6.00
N GLN A 53 -26.25 -6.41 -6.25
CA GLN A 53 -26.71 -6.98 -7.53
C GLN A 53 -28.20 -6.73 -7.77
N THR A 54 -29.05 -6.86 -6.74
CA THR A 54 -30.49 -6.62 -6.83
C THR A 54 -30.85 -5.15 -7.07
N ASN A 55 -30.10 -4.20 -6.52
CA ASN A 55 -30.33 -2.76 -6.70
C ASN A 55 -29.86 -2.24 -8.08
N LEU A 56 -28.78 -2.80 -8.63
CA LEU A 56 -28.35 -2.49 -10.00
C LEU A 56 -29.28 -3.13 -11.05
N GLN A 57 -29.82 -4.32 -10.78
CA GLN A 57 -30.84 -4.94 -11.64
C GLN A 57 -32.15 -4.15 -11.65
N LYS A 58 -32.59 -3.64 -10.49
CA LYS A 58 -33.82 -2.83 -10.39
C LYS A 58 -33.74 -1.48 -11.12
N LYS A 59 -32.62 -0.76 -11.01
CA LYS A 59 -32.46 0.55 -11.69
C LYS A 59 -32.33 0.49 -13.20
N SER A 60 -32.13 -0.66 -13.81
CA SER A 60 -31.86 -0.79 -15.24
C SER A 60 -33.01 -1.33 -16.06
N SER A 61 -34.05 -1.87 -15.42
CA SER A 61 -35.31 -2.23 -16.09
C SER A 61 -36.19 -1.00 -16.38
N GLU A 62 -35.85 0.17 -15.85
CA GLU A 62 -36.68 1.37 -15.82
C GLU A 62 -36.20 2.53 -16.71
N ALA A 63 -35.51 2.27 -17.83
CA ALA A 63 -35.15 3.33 -18.77
C ALA A 63 -35.95 3.20 -20.11
N PRO A 64 -37.27 3.42 -20.08
CA PRO A 64 -38.11 3.30 -21.27
C PRO A 64 -37.80 4.35 -22.35
N TRP A 65 -37.07 5.40 -22.00
CA TRP A 65 -36.71 6.52 -22.87
C TRP A 65 -35.50 6.26 -23.79
N MET A 66 -34.78 5.13 -23.62
CA MET A 66 -33.61 4.81 -24.43
C MET A 66 -33.98 4.18 -25.78
N PRO A 67 -33.34 4.61 -26.90
CA PRO A 67 -33.56 3.98 -28.21
C PRO A 67 -33.26 2.48 -28.22
N PRO A 68 -34.01 1.65 -28.97
CA PRO A 68 -33.83 0.19 -28.97
C PRO A 68 -32.42 -0.29 -29.29
N LYS A 69 -31.68 0.38 -30.17
CA LYS A 69 -30.27 0.09 -30.51
C LYS A 69 -29.33 0.33 -29.31
N ALA A 70 -29.59 1.40 -28.54
CA ALA A 70 -28.78 1.72 -27.35
C ALA A 70 -29.04 0.69 -26.22
N ARG A 71 -30.30 0.26 -26.01
CA ARG A 71 -30.67 -0.82 -25.10
C ARG A 71 -29.99 -2.14 -25.46
N LYS A 72 -29.97 -2.52 -26.74
CA LYS A 72 -29.31 -3.74 -27.21
C LYS A 72 -27.80 -3.71 -27.02
N ARG A 73 -27.14 -2.54 -27.25
CA ARG A 73 -25.72 -2.33 -27.02
C ARG A 73 -25.36 -2.39 -25.54
N MET A 74 -26.17 -1.77 -24.67
CA MET A 74 -25.99 -1.86 -23.21
C MET A 74 -26.25 -3.29 -22.69
N ALA A 75 -27.23 -4.00 -23.22
CA ALA A 75 -27.48 -5.39 -22.87
C ALA A 75 -26.33 -6.31 -23.29
N MET A 76 -25.74 -6.11 -24.47
CA MET A 76 -24.53 -6.83 -24.92
C MET A 76 -23.30 -6.49 -24.09
N GLN A 77 -23.06 -5.21 -23.80
CA GLN A 77 -21.98 -4.81 -22.91
C GLN A 77 -22.15 -5.39 -21.49
N ARG A 78 -23.39 -5.44 -21.00
CA ARG A 78 -23.76 -6.09 -19.74
C ARG A 78 -23.52 -7.59 -19.77
N GLN A 79 -23.94 -8.27 -20.85
CA GLN A 79 -23.73 -9.71 -21.00
C GLN A 79 -22.23 -10.05 -21.08
N THR A 80 -21.43 -9.18 -21.71
CA THR A 80 -19.97 -9.28 -21.74
C THR A 80 -19.35 -9.02 -20.37
N MET A 81 -19.84 -7.99 -19.64
CA MET A 81 -19.42 -7.75 -18.25
C MET A 81 -19.85 -8.88 -17.30
N MET A 82 -21.08 -9.41 -17.44
CA MET A 82 -21.53 -10.56 -16.64
C MET A 82 -20.76 -11.84 -16.96
N ARG A 83 -20.38 -12.09 -18.23
CA ARG A 83 -19.49 -13.20 -18.59
C ARG A 83 -18.07 -13.01 -18.06
N GLN A 84 -17.59 -11.77 -17.97
CA GLN A 84 -16.30 -11.45 -17.31
C GLN A 84 -16.38 -11.58 -15.78
N GLN A 85 -17.57 -11.39 -15.18
CA GLN A 85 -17.85 -11.59 -13.75
C GLN A 85 -18.13 -13.04 -13.36
N GLN A 86 -18.39 -13.93 -14.32
CA GLN A 86 -18.55 -15.39 -14.09
C GLN A 86 -17.24 -16.17 -14.19
N THR A 87 -16.10 -15.51 -14.37
CA THR A 87 -14.81 -16.14 -14.10
C THR A 87 -14.79 -16.46 -12.59
N PRO A 88 -14.45 -17.68 -12.17
CA PRO A 88 -14.29 -18.02 -10.76
C PRO A 88 -13.44 -16.95 -10.10
N ALA A 89 -13.77 -16.57 -8.86
CA ALA A 89 -12.95 -15.68 -8.07
C ALA A 89 -11.50 -16.13 -8.26
N GLY A 90 -10.66 -15.29 -8.88
CA GLY A 90 -9.34 -15.69 -9.33
C GLY A 90 -8.59 -16.24 -8.13
N ASP A 91 -7.97 -17.37 -8.30
CA ASP A 91 -7.20 -18.03 -7.27
C ASP A 91 -5.93 -17.21 -7.02
N ASN A 92 -5.87 -16.50 -5.89
CA ASN A 92 -4.69 -15.74 -5.48
C ASN A 92 -3.45 -16.63 -5.38
N THR A 93 -3.61 -17.92 -5.14
CA THR A 93 -2.48 -18.87 -5.10
C THR A 93 -1.84 -19.03 -6.47
N ALA A 94 -2.62 -19.02 -7.55
CA ALA A 94 -2.07 -19.05 -8.91
C ALA A 94 -1.34 -17.72 -9.26
N SER A 95 -1.85 -16.57 -8.79
CA SER A 95 -1.14 -15.29 -8.92
C SER A 95 0.14 -15.27 -8.09
N ALA A 96 0.12 -15.88 -6.91
CA ALA A 96 1.31 -16.07 -6.09
C ALA A 96 2.35 -16.98 -6.77
N ASP A 97 1.94 -18.07 -7.42
CA ASP A 97 2.84 -18.95 -8.20
C ASP A 97 3.58 -18.15 -9.27
N HIS A 98 2.85 -17.29 -9.99
CA HIS A 98 3.45 -16.42 -10.99
C HIS A 98 4.41 -15.39 -10.38
N LEU A 99 4.03 -14.77 -9.26
CA LEU A 99 4.92 -13.84 -8.54
C LEU A 99 6.22 -14.53 -8.11
N ILE A 100 6.16 -15.74 -7.56
CA ILE A 100 7.37 -16.50 -7.19
C ILE A 100 8.29 -16.71 -8.41
N ALA A 101 7.72 -17.08 -9.57
CA ALA A 101 8.50 -17.24 -10.79
C ALA A 101 9.17 -15.92 -11.25
N MET A 102 8.48 -14.78 -11.14
CA MET A 102 9.05 -13.46 -11.41
C MET A 102 10.19 -13.14 -10.42
N MET A 103 9.98 -13.39 -9.14
CA MET A 103 10.97 -13.16 -8.08
C MET A 103 12.27 -13.96 -8.34
N ASP A 104 12.14 -15.21 -8.79
CA ASP A 104 13.28 -16.08 -9.05
C ASP A 104 14.18 -15.58 -10.19
N GLN A 105 13.63 -14.85 -11.18
CA GLN A 105 14.40 -14.26 -12.27
C GLN A 105 15.41 -13.21 -11.80
N TYR A 106 15.11 -12.49 -10.73
CA TYR A 106 15.94 -11.39 -10.21
C TYR A 106 16.58 -11.71 -8.85
N GLY A 107 16.46 -12.92 -8.35
CA GLY A 107 16.99 -13.30 -7.04
C GLY A 107 16.25 -12.64 -5.88
N VAL A 108 15.00 -12.18 -6.08
CA VAL A 108 14.16 -11.64 -5.03
C VAL A 108 13.72 -12.76 -4.10
N ARG A 109 14.18 -12.73 -2.88
CA ARG A 109 13.96 -13.82 -1.90
C ARG A 109 12.63 -13.66 -1.18
N LYS A 110 12.19 -12.44 -0.92
CA LYS A 110 10.94 -12.16 -0.22
C LYS A 110 10.17 -11.03 -0.91
N ALA A 111 8.85 -11.10 -0.86
CA ALA A 111 7.98 -10.02 -1.27
C ALA A 111 6.87 -9.79 -0.24
N ILE A 112 6.56 -8.52 0.04
CA ILE A 112 5.39 -8.17 0.84
C ILE A 112 4.21 -8.05 -0.12
N VAL A 113 3.17 -8.86 0.13
CA VAL A 113 1.93 -8.84 -0.64
C VAL A 113 0.83 -8.21 0.19
N MET A 114 0.10 -7.25 -0.38
CA MET A 114 -0.91 -6.48 0.32
C MET A 114 -2.13 -6.19 -0.56
N PRO A 115 -3.32 -5.94 0.02
CA PRO A 115 -4.44 -5.40 -0.71
C PRO A 115 -4.12 -3.99 -1.23
N PRO A 116 -4.51 -3.63 -2.46
CA PRO A 116 -4.40 -2.25 -2.91
C PRO A 116 -5.31 -1.34 -2.09
N PRO A 117 -5.07 -0.02 -2.05
CA PRO A 117 -5.93 0.92 -1.36
C PRO A 117 -7.31 0.90 -2.01
N GLN A 118 -8.35 0.84 -1.19
CA GLN A 118 -9.71 0.63 -1.71
C GLN A 118 -10.73 1.42 -0.90
N THR A 119 -11.64 2.06 -1.61
CA THR A 119 -12.93 2.47 -1.06
C THR A 119 -13.93 1.34 -1.15
N ARG A 120 -14.92 1.31 -0.24
CA ARG A 120 -15.90 0.22 -0.18
C ARG A 120 -16.68 0.07 -1.49
N GLY A 121 -16.75 -1.17 -1.95
CA GLY A 121 -17.52 -1.54 -3.14
C GLY A 121 -16.83 -1.22 -4.47
N ARG A 122 -15.56 -0.90 -4.46
CA ARG A 122 -14.74 -0.81 -5.66
C ARG A 122 -14.56 -2.20 -6.30
N PRO A 123 -14.65 -2.33 -7.63
CA PRO A 123 -14.25 -3.55 -8.32
C PRO A 123 -12.75 -3.84 -8.04
N GLY A 124 -12.43 -5.06 -7.59
CA GLY A 124 -11.06 -5.46 -7.25
C GLY A 124 -10.68 -5.22 -5.79
N ALA A 125 -11.55 -4.59 -4.96
CA ALA A 125 -11.35 -4.52 -3.52
C ALA A 125 -11.39 -5.90 -2.88
N TYR A 126 -10.40 -6.21 -2.06
CA TYR A 126 -10.39 -7.43 -1.28
C TYR A 126 -9.74 -7.21 0.09
N PRO A 127 -10.17 -7.95 1.12
CA PRO A 127 -9.56 -7.89 2.43
C PRO A 127 -8.22 -8.65 2.45
N TYR A 128 -7.34 -8.31 3.39
CA TYR A 128 -6.06 -9.02 3.58
C TYR A 128 -6.24 -10.54 3.76
N THR A 129 -7.38 -10.98 4.29
CA THR A 129 -7.69 -12.41 4.48
C THR A 129 -7.68 -13.19 3.17
N ALA A 130 -7.89 -12.54 2.03
CA ALA A 130 -7.78 -13.15 0.71
C ALA A 130 -6.34 -13.51 0.31
N LEU A 131 -5.34 -12.99 1.01
CA LEU A 131 -3.91 -13.28 0.77
C LEU A 131 -3.37 -14.42 1.66
N LEU A 132 -4.09 -14.80 2.71
CA LEU A 132 -3.58 -15.74 3.73
C LEU A 132 -3.19 -17.11 3.15
N ASP A 133 -3.96 -17.64 2.21
CA ASP A 133 -3.64 -18.93 1.58
C ASP A 133 -2.37 -18.85 0.72
N SER A 134 -2.14 -17.72 0.04
CA SER A 134 -0.93 -17.45 -0.73
C SER A 134 0.30 -17.33 0.18
N VAL A 135 0.20 -16.57 1.27
CA VAL A 135 1.27 -16.43 2.26
C VAL A 135 1.57 -17.77 2.93
N LYS A 136 0.52 -18.53 3.30
CA LYS A 136 0.67 -19.87 3.88
C LYS A 136 1.33 -20.87 2.91
N LYS A 137 1.07 -20.74 1.61
CA LYS A 137 1.70 -21.58 0.58
C LYS A 137 3.19 -21.30 0.44
N TYR A 138 3.61 -20.04 0.63
CA TYR A 138 4.99 -19.59 0.47
C TYR A 138 5.50 -18.82 1.71
N PRO A 139 5.54 -19.43 2.91
CA PRO A 139 5.78 -18.73 4.17
C PRO A 139 7.17 -18.09 4.26
N GLU A 140 8.17 -18.65 3.53
CA GLU A 140 9.54 -18.11 3.50
C GLU A 140 9.75 -17.05 2.40
N ARG A 141 8.74 -16.86 1.53
CA ARG A 141 8.86 -16.01 0.35
C ARG A 141 7.88 -14.84 0.35
N LEU A 142 6.64 -15.06 0.82
CA LEU A 142 5.59 -14.05 0.84
C LEU A 142 5.28 -13.61 2.28
N ILE A 143 5.22 -12.31 2.47
CA ILE A 143 4.99 -11.66 3.76
C ILE A 143 3.68 -10.88 3.64
N LEU A 144 2.85 -10.95 4.69
CA LEU A 144 1.57 -10.26 4.70
C LEU A 144 1.74 -8.76 4.99
N GLY A 145 1.22 -7.93 4.10
CA GLY A 145 0.87 -6.53 4.36
C GLY A 145 -0.65 -6.41 4.44
N ALA A 146 -1.17 -5.49 5.25
CA ALA A 146 -2.61 -5.31 5.39
C ALA A 146 -2.99 -3.89 5.81
N GLY A 147 -4.17 -3.45 5.38
CA GLY A 147 -4.69 -2.10 5.68
C GLY A 147 -5.40 -1.46 4.50
N GLY A 148 -4.94 -1.71 3.27
CA GLY A 148 -5.53 -1.14 2.07
C GLY A 148 -7.00 -1.51 1.89
N GLY A 149 -7.38 -2.74 2.22
CA GLY A 149 -8.76 -3.20 2.14
C GLY A 149 -9.64 -2.85 3.34
N GLU A 150 -9.08 -2.48 4.47
CA GLU A 150 -9.78 -2.29 5.74
C GLU A 150 -9.63 -0.89 6.32
N LEU A 151 -8.38 -0.46 6.61
CA LEU A 151 -8.10 0.82 7.28
C LEU A 151 -8.20 1.99 6.31
N ASN A 152 -7.71 1.81 5.07
CA ASN A 152 -7.80 2.86 4.06
C ASN A 152 -9.25 3.29 3.78
N PRO A 153 -10.22 2.36 3.57
CA PRO A 153 -11.63 2.75 3.45
C PRO A 153 -12.17 3.52 4.65
N MET A 154 -11.73 3.20 5.88
CA MET A 154 -12.16 3.92 7.06
C MET A 154 -11.65 5.37 7.06
N ILE A 155 -10.43 5.61 6.58
CA ILE A 155 -9.86 6.97 6.46
C ILE A 155 -10.58 7.73 5.34
N GLN A 156 -10.71 7.11 4.15
CA GLN A 156 -11.27 7.77 2.96
C GLN A 156 -12.77 8.11 3.09
N GLU A 157 -13.52 7.33 3.87
CA GLU A 157 -14.96 7.48 4.05
C GLU A 157 -15.35 8.31 5.29
N THR A 158 -14.38 8.79 6.08
CA THR A 158 -14.61 9.57 7.30
C THR A 158 -14.04 10.97 7.14
N ASN A 159 -14.86 12.01 7.27
CA ASN A 159 -14.33 13.37 7.34
C ASN A 159 -13.54 13.59 8.65
N ALA A 160 -12.43 14.31 8.60
CA ALA A 160 -11.61 14.57 9.78
C ALA A 160 -12.40 15.18 10.95
N SER A 161 -13.38 16.07 10.65
CA SER A 161 -14.26 16.69 11.65
C SER A 161 -15.31 15.76 12.26
N GLU A 162 -15.55 14.58 11.66
CA GLU A 162 -16.52 13.59 12.14
C GLU A 162 -15.87 12.52 13.01
N VAL A 163 -14.53 12.51 13.09
CA VAL A 163 -13.79 11.55 13.91
C VAL A 163 -14.13 11.77 15.38
N ASN A 164 -14.60 10.72 16.03
CA ASN A 164 -14.98 10.66 17.43
C ASN A 164 -14.45 9.37 18.09
N GLU A 165 -14.59 9.24 19.40
CA GLU A 165 -14.08 8.08 20.15
C GLU A 165 -14.55 6.74 19.57
N LYS A 166 -15.80 6.63 19.17
CA LYS A 166 -16.33 5.37 18.58
C LYS A 166 -15.61 5.01 17.28
N ILE A 167 -15.31 5.99 16.45
CA ILE A 167 -14.57 5.78 15.18
C ILE A 167 -13.11 5.42 15.48
N LEU A 168 -12.48 6.14 16.44
CA LEU A 168 -11.11 5.83 16.88
C LEU A 168 -10.99 4.42 17.44
N ASP A 169 -11.92 4.00 18.28
CA ASP A 169 -11.93 2.65 18.86
C ASP A 169 -12.13 1.57 17.79
N ALA A 170 -13.05 1.80 16.85
CA ALA A 170 -13.28 0.86 15.74
C ALA A 170 -12.04 0.75 14.84
N PHE A 171 -11.38 1.86 14.53
CA PHE A 171 -10.15 1.88 13.74
C PHE A 171 -9.01 1.16 14.47
N LYS A 172 -8.80 1.47 15.76
CA LYS A 172 -7.82 0.80 16.61
C LYS A 172 -8.08 -0.71 16.69
N ALA A 173 -9.32 -1.12 16.91
CA ALA A 173 -9.68 -2.55 16.97
C ALA A 173 -9.31 -3.27 15.66
N LYS A 174 -9.59 -2.65 14.49
CA LYS A 174 -9.23 -3.20 13.19
C LYS A 174 -7.72 -3.26 12.97
N ALA A 175 -6.99 -2.22 13.35
CA ALA A 175 -5.52 -2.22 13.26
C ALA A 175 -4.89 -3.31 14.15
N VAL A 176 -5.42 -3.51 15.37
CA VAL A 176 -4.97 -4.58 16.28
C VAL A 176 -5.28 -5.97 15.70
N GLU A 177 -6.43 -6.15 15.06
CA GLU A 177 -6.78 -7.39 14.34
C GLU A 177 -5.74 -7.70 13.24
N ILE A 178 -5.38 -6.69 12.44
CA ILE A 178 -4.37 -6.79 11.39
C ILE A 178 -3.01 -7.20 11.98
N VAL A 179 -2.55 -6.54 13.04
CA VAL A 179 -1.29 -6.92 13.71
C VAL A 179 -1.32 -8.37 14.18
N ARG A 180 -2.44 -8.80 14.79
CA ARG A 180 -2.61 -10.19 15.27
C ARG A 180 -2.65 -11.22 14.15
N SER A 181 -2.98 -10.82 12.94
CA SER A 181 -2.94 -11.72 11.77
C SER A 181 -1.52 -11.98 11.25
N GLY A 182 -0.50 -11.34 11.83
CA GLY A 182 0.90 -11.47 11.40
C GLY A 182 1.28 -10.53 10.27
N ALA A 183 0.55 -9.42 10.07
CA ALA A 183 0.94 -8.42 9.09
C ALA A 183 2.21 -7.67 9.54
N HIS A 184 3.16 -7.47 8.60
CA HIS A 184 4.43 -6.77 8.82
C HIS A 184 4.39 -5.29 8.43
N VAL A 185 3.28 -4.81 7.87
CA VAL A 185 3.08 -3.42 7.43
C VAL A 185 1.61 -3.07 7.40
N PHE A 186 1.27 -1.82 7.76
CA PHE A 186 -0.02 -1.23 7.45
C PHE A 186 0.03 -0.66 6.03
N GLY A 187 -0.58 -1.34 5.07
CA GLY A 187 -0.52 -0.95 3.66
C GLY A 187 -1.51 -1.71 2.75
N GLU A 188 -1.72 -1.20 1.57
CA GLU A 188 -1.35 0.12 1.07
C GLU A 188 -2.31 1.19 1.60
N MET A 189 -1.78 2.22 2.24
CA MET A 189 -2.57 3.36 2.70
C MET A 189 -2.45 4.50 1.70
N THR A 190 -3.52 5.27 1.49
CA THR A 190 -3.53 6.36 0.51
C THR A 190 -3.86 7.70 1.16
N ALA A 191 -2.97 8.70 0.97
CA ALA A 191 -3.27 10.08 1.29
C ALA A 191 -3.80 10.83 0.06
N LEU A 192 -3.18 10.62 -1.10
CA LEU A 192 -3.68 11.14 -2.38
C LEU A 192 -3.32 10.17 -3.51
N HIS A 193 -4.34 9.70 -4.22
CA HIS A 193 -4.22 8.89 -5.41
C HIS A 193 -5.01 9.52 -6.55
N THR A 194 -4.32 9.89 -7.64
CA THR A 194 -4.97 10.45 -8.82
C THR A 194 -5.59 9.37 -9.70
N CYS A 195 -6.80 9.61 -10.19
CA CYS A 195 -7.48 8.71 -11.11
C CYS A 195 -6.81 8.74 -12.50
N MET A 196 -6.18 7.62 -12.89
CA MET A 196 -5.53 7.47 -14.20
C MET A 196 -6.43 6.83 -15.27
N ASN A 197 -7.51 6.21 -14.85
CA ASN A 197 -8.54 5.62 -15.70
C ASN A 197 -9.79 5.31 -14.85
N PRO A 198 -10.98 5.07 -15.44
CA PRO A 198 -12.21 4.87 -14.68
C PRO A 198 -12.23 3.70 -13.68
N LYS A 199 -11.23 2.83 -13.71
CA LYS A 199 -11.08 1.73 -12.74
C LYS A 199 -10.20 2.12 -11.55
N HIS A 200 -9.41 3.19 -11.68
CA HIS A 200 -8.61 3.78 -10.61
C HIS A 200 -9.38 4.97 -10.05
N LEU A 201 -9.90 4.85 -8.83
CA LEU A 201 -10.63 5.93 -8.21
C LEU A 201 -9.70 7.06 -7.78
N TYR A 202 -10.22 8.27 -7.82
CA TYR A 202 -9.60 9.38 -7.08
C TYR A 202 -9.87 9.15 -5.59
N GLU A 203 -8.83 9.15 -4.80
CA GLU A 203 -8.88 9.05 -3.35
C GLU A 203 -8.01 10.17 -2.75
N ALA A 204 -8.57 10.90 -1.80
CA ALA A 204 -7.85 11.97 -1.12
C ALA A 204 -8.32 12.10 0.33
N SER A 205 -7.38 11.91 1.24
CA SER A 205 -7.56 12.19 2.65
C SER A 205 -6.26 12.82 3.15
N PRO A 206 -6.29 14.00 3.76
CA PRO A 206 -5.05 14.69 4.10
C PRO A 206 -4.18 13.83 5.03
N PRO A 207 -2.84 13.82 4.85
CA PRO A 207 -1.94 13.02 5.67
C PRO A 207 -2.04 13.28 7.18
N ASP A 208 -2.48 14.46 7.60
CA ASP A 208 -2.74 14.84 9.01
C ASP A 208 -4.16 14.53 9.48
N HIS A 209 -4.90 13.69 8.76
CA HIS A 209 -6.19 13.19 9.21
C HIS A 209 -6.06 12.47 10.56
N PRO A 210 -6.99 12.66 11.53
CA PRO A 210 -6.85 12.07 12.87
C PRO A 210 -6.65 10.55 12.88
N LEU A 211 -7.22 9.83 11.90
CA LEU A 211 -6.99 8.38 11.77
C LEU A 211 -5.59 8.03 11.24
N PHE A 212 -4.94 8.89 10.45
CA PHE A 212 -3.53 8.73 10.12
C PHE A 212 -2.62 8.97 11.32
N PHE A 213 -2.94 9.95 12.18
CA PHE A 213 -2.22 10.15 13.43
C PHE A 213 -2.34 8.93 14.35
N LEU A 214 -3.56 8.41 14.54
CA LEU A 214 -3.77 7.17 15.30
C LEU A 214 -3.02 5.99 14.68
N LEU A 215 -3.00 5.88 13.34
CA LEU A 215 -2.25 4.83 12.65
C LEU A 215 -0.75 4.94 12.92
N ALA A 216 -0.19 6.16 12.92
CA ALA A 216 1.22 6.39 13.25
C ALA A 216 1.53 5.98 14.70
N ASP A 217 0.64 6.26 15.65
CA ASP A 217 0.81 5.83 17.04
C ASP A 217 0.78 4.30 17.18
N LEU A 218 -0.14 3.64 16.47
CA LEU A 218 -0.22 2.18 16.45
C LEU A 218 0.98 1.54 15.74
N ALA A 219 1.44 2.11 14.63
CA ALA A 219 2.63 1.67 13.92
C ALA A 219 3.88 1.74 14.82
N ALA A 220 4.03 2.83 15.58
CA ALA A 220 5.10 2.98 16.57
C ALA A 220 4.95 2.03 17.76
N GLN A 221 3.72 1.76 18.21
CA GLN A 221 3.42 0.86 19.33
C GLN A 221 3.75 -0.59 18.99
N TYR A 222 3.38 -1.04 17.78
CA TYR A 222 3.55 -2.41 17.34
C TYR A 222 4.83 -2.65 16.53
N ASP A 223 5.65 -1.61 16.37
CA ASP A 223 6.93 -1.64 15.64
C ASP A 223 6.80 -2.16 14.19
N ILE A 224 5.73 -1.81 13.50
CA ILE A 224 5.50 -2.08 12.07
C ILE A 224 5.42 -0.78 11.28
N PRO A 225 5.91 -0.72 10.01
CA PRO A 225 5.86 0.49 9.20
C PRO A 225 4.47 0.76 8.63
N ILE A 226 4.28 2.00 8.15
CA ILE A 226 3.17 2.39 7.29
C ILE A 226 3.68 2.49 5.86
N ASP A 227 3.01 1.82 4.95
CA ASP A 227 3.19 1.92 3.51
C ASP A 227 2.20 2.97 2.97
N LEU A 228 2.71 4.10 2.47
CA LEU A 228 1.90 5.27 2.14
C LEU A 228 2.04 5.67 0.68
N HIS A 229 0.94 5.59 -0.06
CA HIS A 229 0.78 6.16 -1.39
C HIS A 229 0.36 7.64 -1.29
N MET A 230 1.13 8.53 -1.88
CA MET A 230 0.81 9.96 -1.89
C MET A 230 1.49 10.68 -3.06
N GLU A 231 0.74 11.47 -3.81
CA GLU A 231 1.32 12.45 -4.73
C GLU A 231 1.90 13.64 -3.94
N ALA A 232 3.07 14.13 -4.35
CA ALA A 232 3.69 15.33 -3.75
C ALA A 232 3.04 16.59 -4.28
N ILE A 233 2.49 17.43 -3.39
CA ILE A 233 1.92 18.73 -3.73
C ILE A 233 2.31 19.72 -2.63
N ALA A 234 3.16 20.71 -3.02
CA ALA A 234 3.68 21.71 -2.07
C ALA A 234 2.63 22.76 -1.71
N GLU A 235 1.87 23.22 -2.70
CA GLU A 235 0.81 24.23 -2.60
C GLU A 235 -0.38 23.82 -3.45
N ASP A 236 -1.57 24.30 -3.12
CA ASP A 236 -2.77 24.07 -3.93
C ASP A 236 -2.51 24.45 -5.38
N LEU A 237 -2.88 23.57 -6.30
CA LEU A 237 -2.63 23.81 -7.73
C LEU A 237 -3.79 23.31 -8.61
N PRO A 238 -3.97 23.89 -9.80
CA PRO A 238 -4.89 23.32 -10.79
C PRO A 238 -4.47 21.89 -11.15
N THR A 239 -5.43 20.98 -11.23
CA THR A 239 -5.13 19.62 -11.66
C THR A 239 -4.54 19.62 -13.07
N PRO A 240 -3.40 18.97 -13.32
CA PRO A 240 -2.82 18.86 -14.63
C PRO A 240 -3.82 18.36 -15.68
N GLU A 241 -3.87 19.02 -16.84
CA GLU A 241 -4.89 18.71 -17.86
C GLU A 241 -4.87 17.25 -18.31
N LYS A 242 -3.67 16.64 -18.38
CA LYS A 242 -3.52 15.19 -18.68
C LYS A 242 -4.31 14.29 -17.70
N LEU A 243 -4.40 14.69 -16.42
CA LEU A 243 -5.15 13.95 -15.41
C LEU A 243 -6.66 14.19 -15.55
N LEU A 244 -7.09 15.42 -15.85
CA LEU A 244 -8.50 15.72 -16.13
C LEU A 244 -9.00 14.97 -17.37
N GLN A 245 -8.17 14.87 -18.40
CA GLN A 245 -8.49 14.11 -19.62
C GLN A 245 -8.48 12.59 -19.39
N ALA A 246 -7.61 12.10 -18.51
CA ALA A 246 -7.52 10.67 -18.20
C ALA A 246 -8.74 10.16 -17.44
N CYS A 247 -9.31 10.99 -16.55
CA CYS A 247 -10.41 10.57 -15.69
C CYS A 247 -11.21 11.77 -15.13
N SER A 248 -12.51 11.73 -15.35
CA SER A 248 -13.44 12.77 -14.87
C SER A 248 -13.65 12.77 -13.34
N GLN A 249 -13.08 11.83 -12.60
CA GLN A 249 -13.16 11.80 -11.14
C GLN A 249 -12.11 12.72 -10.50
N ASN A 250 -11.06 13.08 -11.21
CA ASN A 250 -10.07 14.04 -10.70
C ASN A 250 -10.75 15.41 -10.53
N PRO A 251 -10.59 16.07 -9.38
CA PRO A 251 -11.14 17.41 -9.15
C PRO A 251 -10.42 18.44 -10.03
N PRO A 252 -11.00 19.64 -10.24
CA PRO A 252 -10.36 20.68 -11.02
C PRO A 252 -9.09 21.28 -10.37
N ALA A 253 -8.93 21.10 -9.07
CA ALA A 253 -7.76 21.52 -8.30
C ALA A 253 -7.38 20.45 -7.28
N LEU A 254 -6.11 20.34 -6.99
CA LEU A 254 -5.51 19.43 -6.01
C LEU A 254 -5.00 20.26 -4.83
N SER A 255 -5.27 19.79 -3.62
CA SER A 255 -4.81 20.43 -2.39
C SER A 255 -3.39 20.00 -2.01
N ALA A 256 -2.67 20.90 -1.34
CA ALA A 256 -1.34 20.66 -0.81
C ALA A 256 -1.30 19.44 0.14
N THR A 257 -0.39 18.51 -0.14
CA THR A 257 -0.20 17.31 0.68
C THR A 257 1.04 17.41 1.58
N LEU A 258 2.10 18.09 1.11
CA LEU A 258 3.39 18.12 1.82
C LEU A 258 3.31 18.75 3.22
N PRO A 259 2.62 19.90 3.45
CA PRO A 259 2.51 20.45 4.80
C PRO A 259 1.79 19.52 5.79
N ALA A 260 0.76 18.81 5.34
CA ALA A 260 0.03 17.82 6.14
C ALA A 260 0.88 16.56 6.36
N PHE A 261 1.67 16.16 5.37
CA PHE A 261 2.59 15.03 5.49
C PHE A 261 3.72 15.28 6.50
N GLU A 262 4.29 16.48 6.51
CA GLU A 262 5.28 16.85 7.52
C GLU A 262 4.68 16.80 8.94
N ARG A 263 3.42 17.25 9.12
CA ARG A 263 2.72 17.11 10.41
C ARG A 263 2.54 15.65 10.83
N LEU A 264 2.24 14.76 9.89
CA LEU A 264 2.19 13.31 10.15
C LEU A 264 3.54 12.75 10.58
N LEU A 265 4.62 13.10 9.87
CA LEU A 265 6.00 12.69 10.20
C LEU A 265 6.44 13.20 11.57
N GLU A 266 6.01 14.41 11.96
CA GLU A 266 6.32 15.04 13.24
C GLU A 266 5.46 14.52 14.39
N HIS A 267 4.24 14.04 14.11
CA HIS A 267 3.30 13.56 15.13
C HIS A 267 3.89 12.42 15.96
N ASN A 268 4.46 11.42 15.32
CA ASN A 268 5.14 10.33 16.03
C ASN A 268 6.43 9.92 15.31
N ARG A 269 7.57 10.44 15.76
CA ARG A 269 8.87 10.19 15.15
C ARG A 269 9.38 8.73 15.29
N ARG A 270 8.69 7.89 16.05
CA ARG A 270 8.98 6.44 16.12
C ARG A 270 8.23 5.64 15.05
N ALA A 271 7.17 6.19 14.47
CA ALA A 271 6.45 5.56 13.37
C ALA A 271 7.32 5.60 12.11
N ARG A 272 7.65 4.44 11.54
CA ARG A 272 8.34 4.36 10.24
C ARG A 272 7.30 4.53 9.14
N ILE A 273 7.47 5.56 8.32
CA ILE A 273 6.60 5.83 7.16
C ILE A 273 7.40 5.61 5.89
N VAL A 274 6.97 4.67 5.06
CA VAL A 274 7.58 4.36 3.78
C VAL A 274 6.71 4.99 2.68
N TRP A 275 7.20 6.07 2.08
CA TRP A 275 6.53 6.74 0.99
C TRP A 275 6.78 5.99 -0.31
N GLN A 276 5.71 5.49 -0.90
CA GLN A 276 5.75 4.59 -2.04
C GLN A 276 5.88 5.32 -3.37
N HIS A 277 6.35 4.59 -4.37
CA HIS A 277 6.32 4.92 -5.79
C HIS A 277 7.23 6.09 -6.21
N ILE A 278 8.37 6.29 -5.53
CA ILE A 278 9.37 7.25 -6.00
C ILE A 278 9.87 6.82 -7.38
N GLY A 279 9.74 7.74 -8.35
CA GLY A 279 9.95 7.47 -9.78
C GLY A 279 8.65 7.30 -10.57
N TRP A 280 7.50 7.25 -9.88
CA TRP A 280 6.17 7.31 -10.48
C TRP A 280 5.49 8.63 -10.10
N ASP A 281 5.77 9.69 -10.82
CA ASP A 281 5.28 11.02 -10.50
C ASP A 281 4.26 11.52 -11.53
N ASN A 282 3.04 11.75 -11.09
CA ASN A 282 1.95 12.25 -11.94
C ASN A 282 1.87 13.77 -11.96
N ILE A 283 2.43 14.44 -10.94
CA ILE A 283 2.30 15.88 -10.70
C ILE A 283 3.58 16.62 -11.10
N GLY A 284 4.75 16.01 -10.96
CA GLY A 284 6.05 16.59 -11.29
C GLY A 284 6.78 17.20 -10.10
N GLN A 285 6.36 16.90 -8.87
CA GLN A 285 6.95 17.49 -7.66
C GLN A 285 7.77 16.50 -6.83
N MET A 286 7.79 15.19 -7.15
CA MET A 286 8.65 14.21 -6.47
C MET A 286 10.10 14.30 -6.95
N THR A 287 10.73 15.44 -6.77
CA THR A 287 12.10 15.70 -7.24
C THR A 287 13.17 15.23 -6.26
N PRO A 288 14.39 14.87 -6.70
CA PRO A 288 15.49 14.54 -5.81
C PRO A 288 15.78 15.61 -4.73
N PRO A 289 15.78 16.93 -5.03
CA PRO A 289 15.96 17.96 -4.01
C PRO A 289 14.88 17.94 -2.92
N LEU A 290 13.60 17.77 -3.30
CA LEU A 290 12.52 17.63 -2.31
C LEU A 290 12.71 16.40 -1.44
N MET A 291 13.04 15.25 -2.06
CA MET A 291 13.28 14.01 -1.30
C MET A 291 14.46 14.16 -0.35
N HIS A 292 15.54 14.80 -0.79
CA HIS A 292 16.71 15.10 0.06
C HIS A 292 16.31 15.95 1.28
N GLN A 293 15.57 17.04 1.06
CA GLN A 293 15.11 17.94 2.13
C GLN A 293 14.26 17.17 3.18
N LEU A 294 13.30 16.38 2.73
CA LEU A 294 12.42 15.62 3.62
C LEU A 294 13.15 14.52 4.39
N LEU A 295 14.04 13.76 3.74
CA LEU A 295 14.85 12.73 4.39
C LEU A 295 15.79 13.31 5.44
N ALA A 296 16.41 14.46 5.16
CA ALA A 296 17.28 15.17 6.10
C ALA A 296 16.50 15.67 7.34
N LYS A 297 15.27 16.14 7.15
CA LYS A 297 14.43 16.69 8.23
C LYS A 297 13.75 15.59 9.07
N HIS A 298 13.34 14.51 8.44
CA HIS A 298 12.47 13.48 9.05
C HIS A 298 13.16 12.12 9.13
N PRO A 299 13.76 11.76 10.29
CA PRO A 299 14.50 10.50 10.44
C PRO A 299 13.63 9.24 10.34
N ASN A 300 12.32 9.35 10.41
CA ASN A 300 11.34 8.28 10.32
C ASN A 300 10.69 8.14 8.91
N LEU A 301 11.14 8.95 7.94
CA LEU A 301 10.73 8.83 6.54
C LEU A 301 11.65 7.87 5.79
N TYR A 302 11.08 6.99 5.01
CA TYR A 302 11.74 6.07 4.07
C TYR A 302 11.08 6.20 2.70
N LEU A 303 11.80 5.87 1.63
CA LEU A 303 11.30 5.94 0.26
C LEU A 303 11.34 4.55 -0.38
N ALA A 304 10.28 4.19 -1.08
CA ALA A 304 10.26 2.97 -1.90
C ALA A 304 10.28 3.34 -3.39
N ILE A 305 11.28 2.85 -4.09
CA ILE A 305 11.45 3.12 -5.52
C ILE A 305 10.55 2.23 -6.37
N LYS A 306 9.96 2.84 -7.41
CA LYS A 306 9.24 2.16 -8.48
C LYS A 306 9.75 2.70 -9.82
N ALA A 307 10.37 1.84 -10.63
CA ALA A 307 10.82 2.23 -11.95
C ALA A 307 9.69 2.15 -12.97
N VAL A 308 9.71 3.06 -13.93
CA VAL A 308 8.65 3.22 -14.93
C VAL A 308 9.10 2.70 -16.29
N PRO A 309 8.35 1.80 -16.96
CA PRO A 309 8.68 1.35 -18.30
C PRO A 309 8.87 2.52 -19.29
N LYS A 310 9.78 2.37 -20.24
CA LYS A 310 10.04 3.39 -21.30
C LYS A 310 8.76 3.85 -22.00
N ALA A 311 7.82 2.95 -22.21
CA ALA A 311 6.52 3.26 -22.82
C ALA A 311 5.65 4.22 -21.98
N ASP A 312 5.96 4.41 -20.70
CA ASP A 312 5.31 5.36 -19.80
C ASP A 312 6.17 6.61 -19.53
N ALA A 313 7.05 6.97 -20.50
CA ALA A 313 7.97 8.12 -20.43
C ALA A 313 7.28 9.48 -20.15
N ALA A 314 5.95 9.56 -20.22
CA ALA A 314 5.17 10.73 -19.80
C ALA A 314 5.18 10.97 -18.27
N ARG A 315 5.70 10.03 -17.47
CA ARG A 315 5.91 10.23 -16.04
C ARG A 315 7.07 11.16 -15.79
N MET A 316 6.87 12.10 -14.89
CA MET A 316 7.89 13.05 -14.49
C MET A 316 8.80 12.43 -13.41
N ASN A 317 10.01 12.98 -13.26
CA ASN A 317 10.97 12.56 -12.24
C ASN A 317 11.25 11.04 -12.22
N ARG A 318 11.41 10.45 -13.42
CA ARG A 318 11.88 9.06 -13.56
C ARG A 318 13.24 8.90 -12.87
N ILE A 319 13.45 7.74 -12.24
CA ILE A 319 14.72 7.48 -11.53
C ILE A 319 15.83 6.93 -12.43
N HIS A 320 15.54 6.55 -13.67
CA HIS A 320 16.49 5.89 -14.58
C HIS A 320 16.35 6.40 -16.02
N ASP A 321 17.40 6.21 -16.81
CA ASP A 321 17.43 6.42 -18.26
C ASP A 321 16.78 5.26 -19.05
N ASP A 322 16.88 5.31 -20.36
CA ASP A 322 16.32 4.29 -21.26
C ASP A 322 17.07 2.94 -21.20
N ASN A 323 18.22 2.87 -20.55
CA ASN A 323 19.02 1.66 -20.32
C ASN A 323 18.88 1.15 -18.88
N TYR A 324 17.90 1.65 -18.12
CA TYR A 324 17.66 1.33 -16.72
C TYR A 324 18.84 1.69 -15.80
N THR A 325 19.68 2.65 -16.21
CA THR A 325 20.74 3.22 -15.37
C THR A 325 20.14 4.35 -14.52
N ILE A 326 20.43 4.35 -13.23
CA ILE A 326 19.98 5.42 -12.32
C ILE A 326 20.53 6.76 -12.79
N LEU A 327 19.67 7.78 -12.84
CA LEU A 327 20.07 9.14 -13.18
C LEU A 327 20.97 9.73 -12.08
N PRO A 328 21.96 10.57 -12.44
CA PRO A 328 22.97 11.06 -11.48
C PRO A 328 22.37 11.72 -10.24
N GLU A 329 21.34 12.54 -10.39
CA GLU A 329 20.69 13.26 -9.28
C GLU A 329 19.96 12.30 -8.31
N TRP A 330 19.43 11.18 -8.80
CA TRP A 330 18.85 10.13 -7.98
C TRP A 330 19.93 9.27 -7.31
N LEU A 331 21.03 9.00 -8.02
CA LEU A 331 22.16 8.27 -7.45
C LEU A 331 22.75 9.03 -6.27
N GLU A 332 22.96 10.35 -6.41
CA GLU A 332 23.44 11.23 -5.34
C GLU A 332 22.51 11.19 -4.10
N LEU A 333 21.19 11.21 -4.32
CA LEU A 333 20.20 11.06 -3.25
C LEU A 333 20.36 9.70 -2.54
N PHE A 334 20.51 8.62 -3.29
CA PHE A 334 20.62 7.26 -2.74
C PHE A 334 21.94 7.08 -1.98
N GLU A 335 23.03 7.70 -2.46
CA GLU A 335 24.32 7.71 -1.75
C GLU A 335 24.28 8.55 -0.47
N SER A 336 23.48 9.63 -0.45
CA SER A 336 23.31 10.48 0.74
C SER A 336 22.48 9.80 1.83
N PHE A 337 21.52 8.96 1.46
CA PHE A 337 20.60 8.26 2.39
C PHE A 337 20.50 6.75 2.10
N PRO A 338 21.63 6.02 2.08
CA PRO A 338 21.67 4.65 1.60
C PRO A 338 20.88 3.66 2.44
N ASP A 339 20.56 4.02 3.69
CA ASP A 339 19.80 3.21 4.66
C ASP A 339 18.30 3.57 4.71
N ARG A 340 17.84 4.50 3.85
CA ARG A 340 16.49 5.04 3.88
C ARG A 340 15.65 4.67 2.64
N ILE A 341 16.23 3.94 1.70
CA ILE A 341 15.62 3.58 0.43
C ILE A 341 15.36 2.08 0.39
N VAL A 342 14.19 1.68 -0.10
CA VAL A 342 13.78 0.28 -0.35
C VAL A 342 13.22 0.12 -1.76
N VAL A 343 12.88 -1.09 -2.16
CA VAL A 343 12.32 -1.42 -3.48
C VAL A 343 10.88 -1.86 -3.33
N GLY A 344 9.96 -1.19 -4.02
CA GLY A 344 8.55 -1.54 -4.07
C GLY A 344 8.04 -1.41 -5.51
N ALA A 345 8.03 -2.52 -6.26
CA ALA A 345 7.74 -2.51 -7.68
C ALA A 345 6.27 -2.19 -8.02
N ASP A 346 5.37 -2.36 -7.07
CA ASP A 346 3.92 -2.13 -7.24
C ASP A 346 3.37 -2.86 -8.47
N GLU A 347 3.71 -4.14 -8.59
CA GLU A 347 3.17 -4.98 -9.64
C GLU A 347 1.92 -5.72 -9.16
N PHE A 348 0.94 -5.81 -10.04
CA PHE A 348 -0.26 -6.62 -9.87
C PHE A 348 -0.01 -7.98 -10.50
N ALA A 349 0.59 -8.89 -9.75
CA ALA A 349 0.90 -10.24 -10.25
C ALA A 349 -0.38 -11.01 -10.58
N ARG A 350 -0.44 -11.55 -11.81
CA ARG A 350 -1.59 -12.27 -12.36
C ARG A 350 -1.17 -13.68 -12.78
N ALA A 351 -2.06 -14.64 -12.59
CA ALA A 351 -1.83 -15.97 -13.15
C ALA A 351 -1.66 -15.91 -14.69
N GLU A 352 -0.72 -16.65 -15.26
CA GLU A 352 -0.40 -16.64 -16.69
C GLU A 352 -1.61 -16.90 -17.61
N ASN A 353 -2.59 -17.66 -17.14
CA ASN A 353 -3.80 -18.00 -17.89
C ASN A 353 -4.88 -16.91 -17.86
N VAL A 354 -4.67 -15.78 -17.15
CA VAL A 354 -5.59 -14.64 -17.18
C VAL A 354 -5.48 -13.95 -18.53
N ARG A 355 -6.57 -13.99 -19.33
CA ARG A 355 -6.63 -13.41 -20.66
C ARG A 355 -6.19 -11.94 -20.65
N GLY A 356 -5.13 -11.66 -21.38
CA GLY A 356 -4.66 -10.31 -21.64
C GLY A 356 -3.19 -10.06 -21.40
N GLY A 357 -2.42 -10.98 -20.85
CA GLY A 357 -0.97 -10.91 -20.65
C GLY A 357 -0.37 -9.50 -20.46
N TYR A 358 0.80 -9.37 -20.01
CA TYR A 358 1.44 -8.05 -19.94
C TYR A 358 1.62 -7.47 -21.34
N LYS A 359 0.92 -6.37 -21.66
CA LYS A 359 1.10 -5.63 -22.92
C LYS A 359 2.37 -4.77 -22.92
N LYS A 360 2.96 -4.56 -21.75
CA LYS A 360 4.19 -3.81 -21.49
C LYS A 360 5.06 -4.65 -20.57
N PRO A 361 6.38 -4.40 -20.50
CA PRO A 361 7.21 -5.00 -19.46
C PRO A 361 6.56 -4.76 -18.08
N PRO A 362 6.48 -5.78 -17.21
CA PRO A 362 5.99 -5.63 -15.85
C PRO A 362 6.79 -4.56 -15.10
N PHE A 363 6.15 -3.81 -14.23
CA PHE A 363 6.86 -2.84 -13.34
C PHE A 363 7.91 -3.55 -12.49
N PHE A 364 7.62 -4.79 -12.10
CA PHE A 364 8.56 -5.64 -11.39
C PHE A 364 9.87 -5.80 -12.17
N ASP A 365 9.80 -6.20 -13.44
CA ASP A 365 10.98 -6.39 -14.28
C ASP A 365 11.78 -5.11 -14.42
N VAL A 366 11.11 -4.00 -14.74
CA VAL A 366 11.76 -2.69 -14.92
C VAL A 366 12.43 -2.22 -13.63
N THR A 367 11.74 -2.36 -12.50
CA THR A 367 12.24 -1.92 -11.19
C THR A 367 13.46 -2.74 -10.79
N TRP A 368 13.38 -4.08 -10.88
CA TRP A 368 14.51 -4.93 -10.49
C TRP A 368 15.68 -4.82 -11.46
N GLN A 369 15.44 -4.66 -12.75
CA GLN A 369 16.51 -4.38 -13.72
C GLN A 369 17.23 -3.06 -13.39
N THR A 370 16.49 -2.03 -12.98
CA THR A 370 17.05 -0.76 -12.54
C THR A 370 17.88 -0.94 -11.25
N VAL A 371 17.39 -1.71 -10.29
CA VAL A 371 18.13 -2.01 -9.03
C VAL A 371 19.43 -2.78 -9.31
N MET A 372 19.41 -3.73 -10.28
CA MET A 372 20.61 -4.47 -10.67
C MET A 372 21.71 -3.59 -11.27
N ASN A 373 21.38 -2.41 -11.77
CA ASN A 373 22.33 -1.43 -12.31
C ASN A 373 22.87 -0.46 -11.24
N LEU A 374 22.45 -0.57 -9.98
CA LEU A 374 23.02 0.19 -8.87
C LEU A 374 24.47 -0.27 -8.57
N PRO A 375 25.32 0.63 -8.03
CA PRO A 375 26.60 0.23 -7.46
C PRO A 375 26.43 -0.91 -6.45
N PRO A 376 27.30 -1.94 -6.41
CA PRO A 376 27.09 -3.17 -5.64
C PRO A 376 26.75 -2.96 -4.15
N LYS A 377 27.33 -1.94 -3.52
CA LYS A 377 27.03 -1.59 -2.13
C LYS A 377 25.60 -1.11 -1.97
N LEU A 378 25.14 -0.18 -2.82
CA LEU A 378 23.77 0.33 -2.80
C LEU A 378 22.78 -0.75 -3.21
N GLN A 379 23.11 -1.56 -4.20
CA GLN A 379 22.28 -2.69 -4.63
C GLN A 379 21.94 -3.61 -3.46
N LYS A 380 22.93 -3.97 -2.63
CA LYS A 380 22.75 -4.81 -1.45
C LYS A 380 21.88 -4.12 -0.38
N GLN A 381 22.19 -2.85 -0.07
CA GLN A 381 21.49 -2.09 0.95
C GLN A 381 20.03 -1.83 0.54
N ILE A 382 19.81 -1.22 -0.63
CA ILE A 382 18.51 -0.82 -1.13
C ILE A 382 17.67 -2.05 -1.54
N GLY A 383 18.32 -3.03 -2.19
CA GLY A 383 17.65 -4.23 -2.67
C GLY A 383 17.22 -5.20 -1.57
N GLY A 384 17.77 -5.12 -0.34
CA GLY A 384 17.42 -6.11 0.68
C GLY A 384 17.65 -5.70 2.13
N GLU A 385 18.85 -5.25 2.52
CA GLU A 385 19.20 -5.02 3.92
C GLU A 385 18.30 -3.98 4.61
N ASN A 386 17.95 -2.91 3.89
CA ASN A 386 17.05 -1.88 4.41
C ASN A 386 15.64 -2.44 4.67
N ALA A 387 15.10 -3.21 3.72
CA ALA A 387 13.80 -3.83 3.89
C ALA A 387 13.78 -4.78 5.10
N ALA A 388 14.80 -5.63 5.24
CA ALA A 388 14.93 -6.52 6.39
C ALA A 388 14.89 -5.77 7.72
N ARG A 389 15.58 -4.63 7.81
CA ARG A 389 15.63 -3.79 9.01
C ARG A 389 14.31 -3.02 9.23
N ILE A 390 13.76 -2.41 8.19
CA ILE A 390 12.58 -1.54 8.29
C ILE A 390 11.32 -2.35 8.58
N TYR A 391 11.17 -3.53 7.96
CA TYR A 391 9.98 -4.37 8.08
C TYR A 391 10.14 -5.55 9.06
N ARG A 392 11.31 -5.69 9.71
CA ARG A 392 11.61 -6.79 10.66
C ARG A 392 11.46 -8.17 10.02
N LEU A 393 12.07 -8.39 8.86
CA LEU A 393 11.95 -9.62 8.08
C LEU A 393 12.97 -10.69 8.45
#